data_9ee9e177b689f6d937afa2c78c9dcba0
#
_entry.id   9ee9e177b689f6d937afa2c78c9dcba0
#
_cell.length_a   1.000
_cell.length_b   1.000
_cell.length_c   1.000
_cell.angle_alpha   90.00
_cell.angle_beta   90.00
_cell.angle_gamma   90.00
#
_symmetry.space_group_name_H-M   'P 1'
#
loop_
_entity.id
_entity.type
_entity.pdbx_description
1 polymer ?
#
loop_
_entity_poly.entity_id
_entity_poly.type
_entity_poly.pdbx_seq_one_letter_code
_entity_poly.pdbx_strand_id
1 'polypeptide(L)'
;MCFSQLSNFRVVDTDKCDIDFRHRDSFFLIISKADFVVYAFAFQCIIKDMIRIGQSTDIHPLKEGRELILGGVHIEHPFGCDGHSDADALVHAIAEAILGALALGDLGKHFPDTDPQFKGANSLDLLRHVVSLMRIKGYRVGNIDSIILIEKPKMAPHIPMMKANLLPILGINEDQLNIKATRGEKLGFVGRQEGVMTQAVCLLVEETDESKM
;
A
#
# COMPACT_ATOMS: atom_id res chain seq x y z
N MET A 1 -18.59 13.87 -23.74
CA MET A 1 -17.77 14.14 -24.94
C MET A 1 -16.70 13.04 -25.08
N CYS A 2 -17.07 11.86 -25.52
CA CYS A 2 -16.11 10.78 -25.73
C CYS A 2 -16.50 9.91 -26.93
N PHE A 3 -16.85 10.56 -28.06
CA PHE A 3 -17.21 9.86 -29.32
C PHE A 3 -16.29 10.18 -30.50
N SER A 4 -15.22 10.96 -30.29
CA SER A 4 -14.36 11.39 -31.41
C SER A 4 -13.15 10.49 -31.70
N GLN A 5 -12.97 9.37 -31.00
CA GLN A 5 -11.88 8.41 -31.27
C GLN A 5 -12.33 7.03 -31.73
N LEU A 6 -13.54 6.90 -32.22
CA LEU A 6 -14.11 5.62 -32.70
C LEU A 6 -13.85 5.33 -34.19
N SER A 7 -12.77 5.86 -34.78
CA SER A 7 -12.52 5.74 -36.23
C SER A 7 -11.96 4.38 -36.69
N ASN A 8 -11.72 3.41 -35.80
CA ASN A 8 -11.09 2.13 -36.15
C ASN A 8 -11.89 0.89 -35.74
N PHE A 9 -13.22 0.95 -35.80
CA PHE A 9 -14.03 -0.25 -35.59
C PHE A 9 -14.12 -1.08 -36.87
N ARG A 10 -13.73 -2.35 -36.81
CA ARG A 10 -14.07 -3.36 -37.81
C ARG A 10 -15.24 -4.18 -37.32
N VAL A 11 -16.31 -4.20 -38.09
CA VAL A 11 -17.41 -5.16 -37.91
C VAL A 11 -16.94 -6.50 -38.46
N VAL A 12 -16.87 -7.52 -37.61
CA VAL A 12 -16.56 -8.90 -37.99
C VAL A 12 -17.88 -9.63 -38.18
N ASP A 13 -18.03 -10.30 -39.33
CA ASP A 13 -19.20 -11.11 -39.63
C ASP A 13 -19.26 -12.32 -38.69
N THR A 14 -20.34 -12.41 -37.91
CA THR A 14 -20.50 -13.40 -36.84
C THR A 14 -20.75 -14.83 -37.33
N ASP A 15 -20.86 -15.06 -38.65
CA ASP A 15 -21.06 -16.39 -39.22
C ASP A 15 -19.74 -17.18 -39.42
N LYS A 16 -18.60 -16.53 -39.18
CA LYS A 16 -17.28 -17.17 -39.20
C LYS A 16 -16.53 -16.84 -37.91
N CYS A 17 -16.53 -17.79 -36.99
CA CYS A 17 -15.83 -17.72 -35.72
C CYS A 17 -14.31 -17.92 -35.88
N ASP A 18 -13.62 -16.98 -36.53
CA ASP A 18 -12.16 -16.92 -36.56
C ASP A 18 -11.71 -15.65 -35.80
N ILE A 19 -11.35 -15.83 -34.56
CA ILE A 19 -10.80 -14.75 -33.71
C ILE A 19 -9.28 -14.74 -33.90
N ASP A 20 -8.79 -13.76 -34.66
CA ASP A 20 -7.35 -13.52 -34.81
C ASP A 20 -6.81 -12.66 -33.65
N PHE A 21 -6.11 -13.29 -32.70
CA PHE A 21 -5.52 -12.64 -31.53
C PHE A 21 -4.19 -11.89 -31.80
N ARG A 22 -3.76 -11.69 -33.04
CA ARG A 22 -2.43 -11.16 -33.37
C ARG A 22 -2.30 -9.63 -33.32
N HIS A 23 -3.40 -8.87 -33.14
CA HIS A 23 -3.34 -7.42 -32.98
C HIS A 23 -3.71 -6.99 -31.56
N ARG A 24 -2.71 -6.49 -30.82
CA ARG A 24 -2.80 -6.09 -29.41
C ARG A 24 -3.67 -4.83 -29.14
N ASP A 25 -4.05 -4.08 -30.18
CA ASP A 25 -4.65 -2.75 -30.04
C ASP A 25 -6.05 -2.64 -30.66
N SER A 26 -6.76 -3.77 -30.86
CA SER A 26 -8.07 -3.76 -31.48
C SER A 26 -9.19 -4.05 -30.50
N PHE A 27 -10.10 -3.12 -30.35
CA PHE A 27 -11.37 -3.32 -29.66
C PHE A 27 -12.32 -4.09 -30.56
N PHE A 28 -12.89 -5.21 -30.07
CA PHE A 28 -13.92 -5.96 -30.79
C PHE A 28 -15.29 -5.68 -30.18
N LEU A 29 -16.21 -5.17 -30.99
CA LEU A 29 -17.62 -5.04 -30.64
C LEU A 29 -18.35 -6.23 -31.24
N ILE A 30 -18.88 -7.14 -30.43
CA ILE A 30 -19.74 -8.23 -30.90
C ILE A 30 -21.19 -7.82 -30.66
N ILE A 31 -21.95 -7.65 -31.75
CA ILE A 31 -23.38 -7.33 -31.70
C ILE A 31 -24.17 -8.59 -32.04
N SER A 32 -24.92 -9.14 -31.08
CA SER A 32 -25.85 -10.25 -31.32
C SER A 32 -27.19 -9.75 -31.84
N LYS A 33 -27.80 -10.50 -32.78
CA LYS A 33 -29.07 -10.12 -33.45
C LYS A 33 -30.30 -10.11 -32.52
N ALA A 34 -30.20 -10.62 -31.29
CA ALA A 34 -31.38 -10.76 -30.43
C ALA A 34 -31.50 -9.69 -29.32
N ASP A 35 -30.40 -9.21 -28.80
CA ASP A 35 -30.38 -8.16 -27.78
C ASP A 35 -29.08 -7.36 -27.92
N PHE A 36 -29.17 -6.02 -27.81
CA PHE A 36 -27.99 -5.12 -27.82
C PHE A 36 -27.15 -5.34 -26.55
N VAL A 37 -26.36 -6.38 -26.56
CA VAL A 37 -25.38 -6.60 -25.49
C VAL A 37 -24.01 -6.19 -26.02
N VAL A 38 -23.56 -5.01 -25.58
CA VAL A 38 -22.21 -4.51 -25.87
C VAL A 38 -21.27 -5.11 -24.83
N TYR A 39 -20.54 -6.16 -25.19
CA TYR A 39 -19.42 -6.62 -24.38
C TYR A 39 -18.17 -5.88 -24.84
N ALA A 40 -17.81 -4.82 -24.13
CA ALA A 40 -16.50 -4.21 -24.31
C ALA A 40 -15.44 -5.12 -23.68
N PHE A 41 -14.75 -5.94 -24.48
CA PHE A 41 -13.54 -6.65 -24.06
C PHE A 41 -12.35 -5.68 -23.94
N ALA A 42 -12.58 -4.56 -23.25
CA ALA A 42 -11.51 -3.62 -22.86
C ALA A 42 -10.82 -4.03 -21.53
N PHE A 43 -11.28 -5.11 -20.90
CA PHE A 43 -10.92 -5.40 -19.51
C PHE A 43 -9.54 -6.03 -19.33
N GLN A 44 -8.95 -6.61 -20.34
CA GLN A 44 -7.74 -7.43 -20.17
C GLN A 44 -6.43 -6.69 -20.45
N CYS A 45 -6.47 -5.57 -21.15
CA CYS A 45 -5.27 -4.75 -21.39
C CYS A 45 -5.09 -3.62 -20.34
N ILE A 46 -6.18 -3.19 -19.71
CA ILE A 46 -6.20 -2.04 -18.80
C ILE A 46 -5.67 -2.39 -17.40
N ILE A 47 -5.84 -3.65 -16.96
CA ILE A 47 -5.46 -4.04 -15.58
C ILE A 47 -3.94 -4.25 -15.42
N LYS A 48 -3.21 -4.53 -16.50
CA LYS A 48 -1.83 -5.01 -16.39
C LYS A 48 -0.84 -3.98 -15.85
N ASP A 49 -1.10 -2.70 -16.08
CA ASP A 49 -0.21 -1.61 -15.67
C ASP A 49 -0.82 -0.67 -14.61
N MET A 50 -2.10 -0.87 -14.25
CA MET A 50 -2.86 0.02 -13.36
C MET A 50 -2.72 -0.30 -11.87
N ILE A 51 -2.28 -1.50 -11.50
CA ILE A 51 -2.15 -1.91 -10.09
C ILE A 51 -0.75 -2.41 -9.77
N ARG A 52 -0.28 -2.11 -8.56
CA ARG A 52 0.97 -2.63 -8.00
C ARG A 52 0.73 -3.13 -6.59
N ILE A 53 1.40 -4.21 -6.23
CA ILE A 53 1.34 -4.78 -4.89
C ILE A 53 2.74 -4.68 -4.28
N GLY A 54 2.79 -4.21 -3.04
CA GLY A 54 3.99 -4.22 -2.22
C GLY A 54 3.73 -4.87 -0.87
N GLN A 55 4.78 -5.46 -0.31
CA GLN A 55 4.75 -6.08 1.00
C GLN A 55 6.04 -5.75 1.73
N SER A 56 5.94 -5.56 3.04
CA SER A 56 7.11 -5.43 3.91
C SER A 56 6.87 -6.08 5.26
N THR A 57 7.98 -6.39 5.92
CA THR A 57 8.05 -6.82 7.31
C THR A 57 9.12 -6.01 8.01
N ASP A 58 8.76 -5.37 9.12
CA ASP A 58 9.71 -4.65 9.96
C ASP A 58 9.77 -5.25 11.36
N ILE A 59 10.97 -5.30 11.93
CA ILE A 59 11.24 -5.89 13.25
C ILE A 59 12.13 -4.95 14.03
N HIS A 60 11.67 -4.56 15.22
CA HIS A 60 12.46 -3.78 16.16
C HIS A 60 12.59 -4.49 17.49
N PRO A 61 13.79 -4.51 18.12
CA PRO A 61 13.94 -4.98 19.49
C PRO A 61 13.25 -4.04 20.45
N LEU A 62 12.71 -4.60 21.54
CA LEU A 62 12.17 -3.82 22.65
C LEU A 62 13.27 -3.56 23.68
N LYS A 63 13.39 -2.30 24.13
CA LYS A 63 14.40 -1.86 25.08
C LYS A 63 13.76 -1.03 26.20
N GLU A 64 14.18 -1.28 27.42
CA GLU A 64 13.73 -0.53 28.60
C GLU A 64 14.10 0.95 28.48
N GLY A 65 13.17 1.82 28.89
CA GLY A 65 13.34 3.27 28.86
C GLY A 65 13.24 3.95 27.49
N ARG A 66 12.96 3.17 26.42
CA ARG A 66 12.59 3.72 25.12
C ARG A 66 11.07 3.94 25.06
N GLU A 67 10.63 4.93 24.31
CA GLU A 67 9.22 5.15 24.04
C GLU A 67 8.69 4.10 23.06
N LEU A 68 7.51 3.56 23.32
CA LEU A 68 6.80 2.70 22.37
C LEU A 68 5.92 3.56 21.50
N ILE A 69 6.32 3.72 20.23
CA ILE A 69 5.59 4.49 19.22
C ILE A 69 5.18 3.54 18.12
N LEU A 70 3.87 3.45 17.82
CA LEU A 70 3.33 2.66 16.72
C LEU A 70 2.20 3.43 16.04
N GLY A 71 2.27 3.59 14.71
CA GLY A 71 1.32 4.40 13.94
C GLY A 71 1.29 5.87 14.37
N GLY A 72 2.42 6.40 14.82
CA GLY A 72 2.54 7.76 15.37
C GLY A 72 1.85 7.95 16.73
N VAL A 73 1.51 6.88 17.42
CA VAL A 73 0.86 6.92 18.74
C VAL A 73 1.86 6.51 19.83
N HIS A 74 2.07 7.39 20.81
CA HIS A 74 2.83 7.06 22.01
C HIS A 74 1.99 6.15 22.92
N ILE A 75 2.51 4.98 23.23
CA ILE A 75 1.84 3.95 24.00
C ILE A 75 2.60 3.76 25.32
N GLU A 76 1.91 3.93 26.43
CA GLU A 76 2.51 3.76 27.75
C GLU A 76 2.94 2.30 27.96
N HIS A 77 4.24 2.08 28.03
CA HIS A 77 4.85 0.77 28.24
C HIS A 77 6.28 0.94 28.74
N PRO A 78 6.80 0.06 29.64
CA PRO A 78 8.17 0.17 30.16
C PRO A 78 9.25 -0.07 29.10
N PHE A 79 8.90 -0.71 27.98
CA PHE A 79 9.80 -1.00 26.87
C PHE A 79 9.26 -0.35 25.60
N GLY A 80 10.14 0.22 24.79
CA GLY A 80 9.82 0.75 23.47
C GLY A 80 10.77 0.22 22.42
N CYS A 81 10.42 0.45 21.15
CA CYS A 81 11.23 0.02 20.02
C CYS A 81 12.58 0.74 19.99
N ASP A 82 13.67 -0.01 19.80
CA ASP A 82 15.00 0.53 19.60
C ASP A 82 15.34 0.60 18.12
N GLY A 83 15.76 1.79 17.67
CA GLY A 83 16.11 2.05 16.28
C GLY A 83 16.69 3.45 16.10
N HIS A 84 17.05 3.79 14.86
CA HIS A 84 17.72 5.04 14.51
C HIS A 84 16.76 6.25 14.51
N SER A 85 15.53 6.06 14.01
CA SER A 85 14.43 7.04 14.03
C SER A 85 13.66 6.96 15.35
N ASP A 86 12.39 7.32 15.38
CA ASP A 86 11.46 7.04 16.48
C ASP A 86 11.09 5.54 16.59
N ALA A 87 11.61 4.72 15.66
CA ALA A 87 11.44 3.26 15.60
C ALA A 87 9.97 2.81 15.52
N ASP A 88 9.11 3.59 14.85
CA ASP A 88 7.72 3.21 14.56
C ASP A 88 7.65 2.10 13.51
N ALA A 89 7.71 0.86 13.98
CA ALA A 89 7.73 -0.31 13.11
C ALA A 89 6.50 -0.40 12.17
N LEU A 90 5.32 0.05 12.62
CA LEU A 90 4.13 0.00 11.78
C LEU A 90 4.23 0.97 10.59
N VAL A 91 4.68 2.18 10.85
CA VAL A 91 4.87 3.20 9.80
C VAL A 91 5.97 2.78 8.84
N HIS A 92 7.07 2.19 9.34
CA HIS A 92 8.15 1.66 8.51
C HIS A 92 7.65 0.56 7.56
N ALA A 93 6.91 -0.43 8.07
CA ALA A 93 6.37 -1.49 7.22
C ALA A 93 5.44 -0.96 6.13
N ILE A 94 4.58 0.02 6.46
CA ILE A 94 3.68 0.65 5.48
C ILE A 94 4.48 1.42 4.42
N ALA A 95 5.45 2.24 4.83
CA ALA A 95 6.27 3.04 3.93
C ALA A 95 7.08 2.13 2.98
N GLU A 96 7.67 1.08 3.52
CA GLU A 96 8.50 0.15 2.75
C GLU A 96 7.67 -0.72 1.80
N ALA A 97 6.44 -1.11 2.19
CA ALA A 97 5.51 -1.77 1.29
C ALA A 97 5.19 -0.87 0.07
N ILE A 98 4.99 0.43 0.27
CA ILE A 98 4.76 1.40 -0.82
C ILE A 98 5.99 1.51 -1.71
N LEU A 99 7.20 1.65 -1.14
CA LEU A 99 8.45 1.70 -1.90
C LEU A 99 8.66 0.43 -2.72
N GLY A 100 8.38 -0.75 -2.13
CA GLY A 100 8.48 -2.05 -2.79
C GLY A 100 7.52 -2.17 -3.98
N ALA A 101 6.26 -1.73 -3.83
CA ALA A 101 5.27 -1.71 -4.91
C ALA A 101 5.74 -0.85 -6.10
N LEU A 102 6.49 0.22 -5.83
CA LEU A 102 7.02 1.16 -6.82
C LEU A 102 8.39 0.75 -7.39
N ALA A 103 8.96 -0.37 -6.92
CA ALA A 103 10.32 -0.81 -7.24
C ALA A 103 11.39 0.27 -6.94
N LEU A 104 11.23 0.99 -5.82
CA LEU A 104 12.14 2.06 -5.39
C LEU A 104 13.20 1.59 -4.39
N GLY A 105 13.19 0.33 -3.99
CA GLY A 105 14.06 -0.24 -2.96
C GLY A 105 13.41 -0.20 -1.58
N ASP A 106 14.18 0.04 -0.57
CA ASP A 106 13.82 0.02 0.85
C ASP A 106 13.97 1.40 1.51
N LEU A 107 13.58 1.50 2.79
CA LEU A 107 13.72 2.74 3.57
C LEU A 107 15.17 3.17 3.72
N GLY A 108 16.10 2.23 3.92
CA GLY A 108 17.51 2.52 4.10
C GLY A 108 18.16 3.21 2.89
N LYS A 109 17.63 2.97 1.69
CA LYS A 109 18.08 3.66 0.47
C LYS A 109 17.66 5.13 0.46
N HIS A 110 16.50 5.46 1.01
CA HIS A 110 15.95 6.83 1.02
C HIS A 110 16.33 7.61 2.28
N PHE A 111 16.52 6.90 3.40
CA PHE A 111 16.79 7.46 4.72
C PHE A 111 17.91 6.66 5.39
N PRO A 112 19.18 6.80 4.91
CA PRO A 112 20.29 6.05 5.45
C PRO A 112 20.48 6.29 6.96
N ASP A 113 20.65 5.24 7.73
CA ASP A 113 20.94 5.30 9.16
C ASP A 113 22.29 5.94 9.48
N THR A 114 23.16 6.01 8.48
CA THR A 114 24.46 6.72 8.55
C THR A 114 24.33 8.23 8.43
N ASP A 115 23.18 8.75 7.97
CA ASP A 115 22.96 10.19 7.84
C ASP A 115 22.38 10.78 9.14
N PRO A 116 23.13 11.69 9.81
CA PRO A 116 22.69 12.29 11.07
C PRO A 116 21.35 13.04 11.00
N GLN A 117 20.95 13.50 9.81
CA GLN A 117 19.67 14.24 9.65
C GLN A 117 18.44 13.39 9.97
N PHE A 118 18.54 12.05 9.85
CA PHE A 118 17.45 11.13 10.14
C PHE A 118 17.47 10.54 11.54
N LYS A 119 18.48 10.92 12.36
CA LYS A 119 18.55 10.46 13.74
C LYS A 119 17.39 11.03 14.56
N GLY A 120 16.56 10.13 15.11
CA GLY A 120 15.35 10.51 15.84
C GLY A 120 14.26 11.11 14.95
N ALA A 121 14.34 10.91 13.61
CA ALA A 121 13.32 11.40 12.70
C ALA A 121 11.95 10.79 13.04
N ASN A 122 10.90 11.60 12.86
CA ASN A 122 9.53 11.14 13.00
C ASN A 122 9.13 10.29 11.78
N SER A 123 8.77 9.04 12.00
CA SER A 123 8.44 8.11 10.92
C SER A 123 7.22 8.54 10.11
N LEU A 124 6.29 9.32 10.66
CA LEU A 124 5.19 9.91 9.88
C LEU A 124 5.71 10.90 8.83
N ASP A 125 6.81 11.62 9.08
CA ASP A 125 7.42 12.50 8.08
C ASP A 125 8.11 11.70 6.99
N LEU A 126 8.76 10.58 7.34
CA LEU A 126 9.32 9.65 6.37
C LEU A 126 8.22 9.08 5.47
N LEU A 127 7.07 8.70 6.05
CA LEU A 127 5.92 8.22 5.28
C LEU A 127 5.36 9.30 4.35
N ARG A 128 5.28 10.57 4.79
CA ARG A 128 4.87 11.70 3.91
C ARG A 128 5.76 11.81 2.69
N HIS A 129 7.07 11.67 2.87
CA HIS A 129 8.02 11.67 1.77
C HIS A 129 7.77 10.51 0.81
N VAL A 130 7.61 9.28 1.31
CA VAL A 130 7.33 8.09 0.49
C VAL A 130 6.02 8.25 -0.29
N VAL A 131 4.97 8.78 0.34
CA VAL A 131 3.70 9.08 -0.34
C VAL A 131 3.88 10.14 -1.42
N SER A 132 4.76 11.14 -1.22
CA SER A 132 5.07 12.11 -2.27
C SER A 132 5.73 11.46 -3.49
N LEU A 133 6.67 10.54 -3.28
CA LEU A 133 7.29 9.75 -4.36
C LEU A 133 6.26 8.90 -5.11
N MET A 134 5.33 8.29 -4.39
CA MET A 134 4.23 7.52 -4.97
C MET A 134 3.38 8.38 -5.91
N ARG A 135 2.97 9.58 -5.47
CA ARG A 135 2.19 10.53 -6.27
C ARG A 135 2.95 11.03 -7.49
N ILE A 136 4.25 11.34 -7.35
CA ILE A 136 5.11 11.73 -8.47
C ILE A 136 5.15 10.63 -9.55
N LYS A 137 5.09 9.35 -9.15
CA LYS A 137 5.01 8.22 -10.07
C LYS A 137 3.61 7.97 -10.64
N GLY A 138 2.62 8.80 -10.29
CA GLY A 138 1.24 8.67 -10.78
C GLY A 138 0.44 7.56 -10.10
N TYR A 139 0.78 7.19 -8.86
CA TYR A 139 0.05 6.18 -8.10
C TYR A 139 -0.59 6.75 -6.84
N ARG A 140 -1.67 6.13 -6.42
CA ARG A 140 -2.32 6.34 -5.12
C ARG A 140 -2.53 5.00 -4.42
N VAL A 141 -2.76 5.06 -3.12
CA VAL A 141 -3.10 3.87 -2.34
C VAL A 141 -4.52 3.41 -2.72
N GLY A 142 -4.66 2.15 -3.10
CA GLY A 142 -5.95 1.48 -3.24
C GLY A 142 -6.46 0.99 -1.89
N ASN A 143 -5.64 0.18 -1.20
CA ASN A 143 -5.85 -0.21 0.20
C ASN A 143 -4.54 -0.68 0.85
N ILE A 144 -4.53 -0.69 2.19
CA ILE A 144 -3.44 -1.24 3.00
C ILE A 144 -4.06 -2.19 4.04
N ASP A 145 -3.48 -3.39 4.14
CA ASP A 145 -3.72 -4.30 5.27
C ASP A 145 -2.42 -4.47 6.05
N SER A 146 -2.47 -4.27 7.36
CA SER A 146 -1.30 -4.37 8.23
C SER A 146 -1.59 -5.15 9.50
N ILE A 147 -0.53 -5.67 10.11
CA ILE A 147 -0.62 -6.42 11.37
C ILE A 147 0.56 -6.08 12.27
N ILE A 148 0.27 -5.87 13.54
CA ILE A 148 1.24 -5.67 14.62
C ILE A 148 1.32 -6.96 15.43
N LEU A 149 2.51 -7.54 15.54
CA LEU A 149 2.79 -8.68 16.39
C LEU A 149 3.56 -8.18 17.62
N ILE A 150 2.85 -8.10 18.73
CA ILE A 150 3.39 -7.65 20.02
C ILE A 150 2.70 -8.39 21.18
N GLU A 151 3.46 -8.90 22.14
CA GLU A 151 2.87 -9.63 23.27
C GLU A 151 2.12 -8.70 24.22
N LYS A 152 2.67 -7.53 24.49
CA LYS A 152 2.11 -6.44 25.32
C LYS A 152 2.58 -5.08 24.82
N PRO A 153 1.77 -4.01 25.03
CA PRO A 153 0.40 -3.98 25.58
C PRO A 153 -0.66 -4.41 24.54
N LYS A 154 -1.94 -4.42 24.92
CA LYS A 154 -3.05 -4.64 23.95
C LYS A 154 -3.13 -3.46 23.00
N MET A 155 -3.09 -3.71 21.69
CA MET A 155 -3.11 -2.68 20.66
C MET A 155 -4.52 -2.14 20.36
N ALA A 156 -5.57 -2.93 20.57
CA ALA A 156 -6.93 -2.55 20.19
C ALA A 156 -7.38 -1.14 20.62
N PRO A 157 -7.05 -0.64 21.83
CA PRO A 157 -7.43 0.73 22.25
C PRO A 157 -6.70 1.83 21.45
N HIS A 158 -5.54 1.54 20.87
CA HIS A 158 -4.68 2.51 20.20
C HIS A 158 -4.92 2.58 18.68
N ILE A 159 -5.48 1.52 18.08
CA ILE A 159 -5.71 1.42 16.64
C ILE A 159 -6.51 2.60 16.06
N PRO A 160 -7.59 3.08 16.70
CA PRO A 160 -8.33 4.23 16.15
C PRO A 160 -7.46 5.48 15.98
N MET A 161 -6.56 5.75 16.95
CA MET A 161 -5.66 6.90 16.87
C MET A 161 -4.56 6.69 15.83
N MET A 162 -4.04 5.47 15.68
CA MET A 162 -3.10 5.12 14.61
C MET A 162 -3.72 5.38 13.23
N LYS A 163 -4.96 4.95 13.02
CA LYS A 163 -5.72 5.25 11.80
C LYS A 163 -5.88 6.75 11.59
N ALA A 164 -6.26 7.50 12.62
CA ALA A 164 -6.42 8.95 12.54
C ALA A 164 -5.13 9.67 12.10
N ASN A 165 -3.95 9.17 12.50
CA ASN A 165 -2.66 9.71 12.08
C ASN A 165 -2.31 9.35 10.63
N LEU A 166 -2.61 8.12 10.21
CA LEU A 166 -2.15 7.57 8.93
C LEU A 166 -3.05 7.95 7.76
N LEU A 167 -4.38 7.96 7.94
CA LEU A 167 -5.34 8.23 6.86
C LEU A 167 -5.07 9.54 6.11
N PRO A 168 -4.85 10.70 6.78
CA PRO A 168 -4.61 11.95 6.08
C PRO A 168 -3.27 11.97 5.33
N ILE A 169 -2.25 11.24 5.81
CA ILE A 169 -0.95 11.14 5.13
C ILE A 169 -1.10 10.30 3.86
N LEU A 170 -1.76 9.16 3.96
CA LEU A 170 -1.98 8.23 2.86
C LEU A 170 -2.97 8.77 1.82
N GLY A 171 -3.84 9.71 2.23
CA GLY A 171 -4.88 10.28 1.37
C GLY A 171 -6.00 9.28 1.05
N ILE A 172 -6.39 8.46 2.02
CA ILE A 172 -7.38 7.38 1.87
C ILE A 172 -8.47 7.45 2.93
N ASN A 173 -9.56 6.73 2.71
CA ASN A 173 -10.66 6.60 3.64
C ASN A 173 -10.42 5.46 4.66
N GLU A 174 -11.26 5.41 5.70
CA GLU A 174 -11.12 4.45 6.80
C GLU A 174 -11.25 2.99 6.38
N ASP A 175 -12.07 2.69 5.38
CA ASP A 175 -12.30 1.36 4.82
C ASP A 175 -11.14 0.84 3.96
N GLN A 176 -10.19 1.72 3.59
CA GLN A 176 -9.01 1.38 2.81
C GLN A 176 -7.78 1.07 3.69
N LEU A 177 -7.83 1.32 4.99
CA LEU A 177 -6.75 1.01 5.94
C LEU A 177 -7.23 0.04 7.01
N ASN A 178 -6.64 -1.14 7.04
CA ASN A 178 -6.84 -2.09 8.12
C ASN A 178 -5.57 -2.24 8.96
N ILE A 179 -5.71 -2.21 10.30
CA ILE A 179 -4.64 -2.46 11.27
C ILE A 179 -5.13 -3.56 12.20
N LYS A 180 -4.47 -4.71 12.13
CA LYS A 180 -4.70 -5.86 13.02
C LYS A 180 -3.63 -5.92 14.08
N ALA A 181 -3.90 -6.63 15.15
CA ALA A 181 -2.88 -6.95 16.14
C ALA A 181 -3.03 -8.39 16.62
N THR A 182 -1.90 -9.05 16.83
CA THR A 182 -1.84 -10.39 17.41
C THR A 182 -0.68 -10.50 18.38
N ARG A 183 -0.73 -11.50 19.25
CA ARG A 183 0.33 -11.81 20.22
C ARG A 183 1.15 -12.99 19.75
N GLY A 184 2.34 -13.13 20.30
CA GLY A 184 3.21 -14.27 20.07
C GLY A 184 2.81 -15.53 20.87
N GLU A 185 1.78 -15.43 21.72
CA GLU A 185 1.32 -16.53 22.59
C GLU A 185 2.48 -17.18 23.39
N LYS A 186 3.38 -16.34 23.88
CA LYS A 186 4.63 -16.69 24.59
C LYS A 186 5.66 -17.43 23.72
N LEU A 187 5.46 -17.51 22.41
CA LEU A 187 6.37 -18.16 21.47
C LEU A 187 7.25 -17.11 20.76
N GLY A 188 8.46 -17.53 20.41
CA GLY A 188 9.40 -16.71 19.66
C GLY A 188 9.81 -15.42 20.41
N PHE A 189 10.47 -14.53 19.70
CA PHE A 189 10.93 -13.24 20.26
C PHE A 189 9.77 -12.31 20.62
N VAL A 190 8.66 -12.35 19.86
CA VAL A 190 7.45 -11.58 20.18
C VAL A 190 6.85 -12.04 21.51
N GLY A 191 6.62 -13.35 21.66
CA GLY A 191 6.03 -13.91 22.87
C GLY A 191 6.89 -13.78 24.11
N ARG A 192 8.23 -13.68 23.96
CA ARG A 192 9.16 -13.37 25.04
C ARG A 192 9.33 -11.88 25.31
N GLN A 193 8.61 -11.01 24.57
CA GLN A 193 8.68 -9.55 24.70
C GLN A 193 10.07 -8.98 24.38
N GLU A 194 10.82 -9.63 23.51
CA GLU A 194 12.15 -9.19 23.06
C GLU A 194 12.07 -8.21 21.88
N GLY A 195 10.95 -8.20 21.16
CA GLY A 195 10.77 -7.34 20.00
C GLY A 195 9.31 -7.24 19.54
N VAL A 196 9.10 -6.30 18.65
CA VAL A 196 7.88 -6.08 17.88
C VAL A 196 8.15 -6.47 16.44
N MET A 197 7.19 -7.11 15.80
CA MET A 197 7.20 -7.34 14.35
C MET A 197 5.94 -6.74 13.75
N THR A 198 6.08 -6.06 12.63
CA THR A 198 4.94 -5.53 11.88
C THR A 198 5.02 -6.00 10.44
N GLN A 199 3.87 -6.16 9.83
CA GLN A 199 3.79 -6.47 8.40
C GLN A 199 2.76 -5.55 7.75
N ALA A 200 3.01 -5.17 6.51
CA ALA A 200 2.08 -4.42 5.70
C ALA A 200 2.06 -4.97 4.28
N VAL A 201 0.87 -5.00 3.70
CA VAL A 201 0.64 -5.22 2.27
C VAL A 201 -0.12 -4.02 1.75
N CYS A 202 0.32 -3.45 0.64
CA CYS A 202 -0.38 -2.37 -0.03
C CYS A 202 -0.75 -2.75 -1.45
N LEU A 203 -1.91 -2.30 -1.89
CA LEU A 203 -2.32 -2.22 -3.27
C LEU A 203 -2.21 -0.74 -3.69
N LEU A 204 -1.43 -0.46 -4.72
CA LEU A 204 -1.41 0.84 -5.37
C LEU A 204 -2.17 0.77 -6.68
N VAL A 205 -2.87 1.86 -7.02
CA VAL A 205 -3.59 2.02 -8.28
C VAL A 205 -3.07 3.26 -8.99
N GLU A 206 -2.98 3.20 -10.31
CA GLU A 206 -2.57 4.34 -11.12
C GLU A 206 -3.63 5.45 -11.04
N GLU A 207 -3.19 6.71 -10.89
CA GLU A 207 -4.07 7.87 -10.98
C GLU A 207 -4.37 8.14 -12.46
N THR A 208 -5.62 7.94 -12.86
CA THR A 208 -6.08 8.33 -14.19
C THR A 208 -6.33 9.85 -14.23
N ASP A 209 -6.12 10.49 -15.39
CA ASP A 209 -6.29 11.96 -15.55
C ASP A 209 -7.71 12.47 -15.20
N GLU A 210 -8.70 11.58 -15.10
CA GLU A 210 -10.06 11.93 -14.67
C GLU A 210 -10.16 12.35 -13.19
N SER A 211 -9.17 12.00 -12.35
CA SER A 211 -9.13 12.42 -10.95
C SER A 211 -8.54 13.82 -10.74
N LYS A 212 -8.07 14.47 -11.82
CA LYS A 212 -7.48 15.82 -11.81
C LYS A 212 -8.46 16.93 -12.20
N MET A 213 -9.70 16.60 -12.55
CA MET A 213 -10.79 17.52 -12.83
C MET A 213 -11.74 17.60 -11.62
#